data_bc0990f5cdf642a455d2722374ebe0a9
#
_entry.id   bc0990f5cdf642a455d2722374ebe0a9
#
_cell.length_a   1.000
_cell.length_b   1.000
_cell.length_c   1.000
_cell.angle_alpha   90.00
_cell.angle_beta   90.00
_cell.angle_gamma   90.00
#
_symmetry.space_group_name_H-M   'P 1'
#
loop_
_entity.id
_entity.type
_entity.pdbx_description
1 polymer ?
#
loop_
_entity_poly.entity_id
_entity_poly.type
_entity_poly.pdbx_seq_one_letter_code
_entity_poly.pdbx_strand_id
1 'polypeptide(L)'
;MKYLFLINPAAGKGKYQPEIADAVRKYFDGKNEDFEIVFTSCAGDAEQRARGIAETGERVRIFAAGGEGTVYEAANGIRGFDNAELGVIPCGTANDFLKYFGDAEPFRNIEAQVNGKAFYIDLIDAGGRLCLNGCSVGMDAMVARDMNLFKRLPAVSGSMAYKLAVLRNFFTPRLGVELSVSVDGGELKKGRWLFAVIANAPYYGGGYKGAPTAVPNDGILDFTCVEAIPHLRVPKFLSRYKRGEFSELSYCSQLRCSRMRFVSERAVPVNRDGEISEETEMSFSLCRDALRFVVPAGAALPDAFKENANIKKF
;
A
#
# COMPACT_ATOMS: atom_id res chain seq x y z
N MET A 1 -4.09 -26.59 7.40
CA MET A 1 -3.94 -25.28 6.73
C MET A 1 -2.90 -25.45 5.66
N LYS A 2 -3.18 -25.02 4.45
CA LYS A 2 -2.21 -25.02 3.35
C LYS A 2 -1.42 -23.71 3.35
N TYR A 3 -0.15 -23.76 2.97
CA TYR A 3 0.72 -22.57 2.87
C TYR A 3 1.14 -22.35 1.42
N LEU A 4 0.92 -21.14 0.89
CA LEU A 4 1.34 -20.77 -0.46
C LEU A 4 2.33 -19.61 -0.39
N PHE A 5 3.51 -19.80 -0.94
CA PHE A 5 4.54 -18.76 -1.06
C PHE A 5 4.61 -18.26 -2.49
N LEU A 6 4.08 -17.07 -2.74
CA LEU A 6 4.13 -16.40 -4.03
C LEU A 6 5.37 -15.53 -4.09
N ILE A 7 6.38 -15.95 -4.83
CA ILE A 7 7.67 -15.28 -4.91
C ILE A 7 7.79 -14.54 -6.26
N ASN A 8 7.92 -13.22 -6.20
CA ASN A 8 8.16 -12.41 -7.39
C ASN A 8 9.67 -12.38 -7.73
N PRO A 9 10.11 -13.03 -8.83
CA PRO A 9 11.53 -13.13 -9.19
C PRO A 9 12.17 -11.79 -9.56
N ALA A 10 11.37 -10.79 -9.96
CA ALA A 10 11.87 -9.46 -10.33
C ALA A 10 12.02 -8.53 -9.11
N ALA A 11 11.42 -8.84 -7.96
CA ALA A 11 11.50 -8.00 -6.77
C ALA A 11 12.93 -7.95 -6.22
N GLY A 12 13.34 -6.79 -5.67
CA GLY A 12 14.67 -6.64 -5.06
C GLY A 12 15.84 -6.97 -6.00
N LYS A 13 15.67 -6.88 -7.32
CA LYS A 13 16.66 -7.25 -8.36
C LYS A 13 17.06 -8.72 -8.35
N GLY A 14 16.16 -9.61 -7.95
CA GLY A 14 16.41 -11.05 -7.94
C GLY A 14 17.34 -11.54 -6.82
N LYS A 15 17.60 -10.72 -5.80
CA LYS A 15 18.57 -11.04 -4.76
C LYS A 15 18.06 -12.01 -3.70
N TYR A 16 16.78 -11.92 -3.35
CA TYR A 16 16.22 -12.59 -2.17
C TYR A 16 15.48 -13.89 -2.47
N GLN A 17 15.14 -14.16 -3.72
CA GLN A 17 14.25 -15.28 -4.08
C GLN A 17 14.81 -16.66 -3.77
N PRO A 18 16.09 -17.00 -4.10
CA PRO A 18 16.65 -18.29 -3.72
C PRO A 18 16.70 -18.48 -2.20
N GLU A 19 17.11 -17.45 -1.47
CA GLU A 19 17.22 -17.47 -0.01
C GLU A 19 15.85 -17.71 0.65
N ILE A 20 14.78 -17.07 0.14
CA ILE A 20 13.41 -17.25 0.63
C ILE A 20 12.94 -18.67 0.35
N ALA A 21 13.10 -19.17 -0.89
CA ALA A 21 12.68 -20.52 -1.26
C ALA A 21 13.40 -21.59 -0.44
N ASP A 22 14.71 -21.43 -0.20
CA ASP A 22 15.49 -22.35 0.61
C ASP A 22 15.12 -22.28 2.10
N ALA A 23 14.85 -21.08 2.63
CA ALA A 23 14.37 -20.91 4.00
C ALA A 23 12.98 -21.57 4.21
N VAL A 24 12.08 -21.46 3.21
CA VAL A 24 10.77 -22.14 3.23
C VAL A 24 10.98 -23.66 3.25
N ARG A 25 11.74 -24.22 2.31
CA ARG A 25 12.01 -25.67 2.27
C ARG A 25 12.61 -26.18 3.58
N LYS A 26 13.60 -25.47 4.11
CA LYS A 26 14.24 -25.80 5.39
C LYS A 26 13.26 -25.77 6.56
N TYR A 27 12.34 -24.78 6.59
CA TYR A 27 11.35 -24.68 7.66
C TYR A 27 10.37 -25.85 7.66
N PHE A 28 9.92 -26.30 6.47
CA PHE A 28 8.97 -27.40 6.33
C PHE A 28 9.59 -28.78 6.26
N ASP A 29 10.94 -28.87 6.23
CA ASP A 29 11.63 -30.17 6.23
C ASP A 29 11.26 -31.00 7.47
N GLY A 30 10.83 -32.24 7.24
CA GLY A 30 10.35 -33.13 8.30
C GLY A 30 9.01 -32.77 8.93
N LYS A 31 8.30 -31.74 8.49
CA LYS A 31 6.99 -31.36 8.96
C LYS A 31 5.88 -31.93 8.05
N ASN A 32 4.78 -32.38 8.65
CA ASN A 32 3.61 -32.88 7.92
C ASN A 32 2.62 -31.73 7.64
N GLU A 33 3.11 -30.68 6.99
CA GLU A 33 2.32 -29.49 6.62
C GLU A 33 2.38 -29.31 5.10
N ASP A 34 1.23 -29.00 4.49
CA ASP A 34 1.14 -28.80 3.03
C ASP A 34 1.59 -27.38 2.66
N PHE A 35 2.62 -27.28 1.85
CA PHE A 35 3.15 -26.03 1.36
C PHE A 35 3.49 -26.06 -0.14
N GLU A 36 3.38 -24.92 -0.78
CA GLU A 36 3.70 -24.72 -2.19
C GLU A 36 4.52 -23.45 -2.38
N ILE A 37 5.55 -23.51 -3.22
CA ILE A 37 6.34 -22.35 -3.63
C ILE A 37 6.08 -22.10 -5.11
N VAL A 38 5.57 -20.92 -5.44
CA VAL A 38 5.27 -20.49 -6.79
C VAL A 38 6.05 -19.22 -7.11
N PHE A 39 6.84 -19.24 -8.17
CA PHE A 39 7.44 -18.04 -8.73
C PHE A 39 6.48 -17.41 -9.72
N THR A 40 6.17 -16.13 -9.53
CA THR A 40 5.29 -15.41 -10.45
C THR A 40 6.00 -15.16 -11.79
N SER A 41 5.23 -15.27 -12.88
CA SER A 41 5.76 -15.19 -14.26
C SER A 41 5.57 -13.82 -14.91
N CYS A 42 4.53 -13.09 -14.52
CA CYS A 42 4.16 -11.79 -15.09
C CYS A 42 3.27 -11.00 -14.11
N ALA A 43 2.95 -9.78 -14.47
CA ALA A 43 1.94 -8.99 -13.77
C ALA A 43 0.57 -9.69 -13.81
N GLY A 44 -0.14 -9.69 -12.70
CA GLY A 44 -1.43 -10.37 -12.51
C GLY A 44 -1.33 -11.85 -12.13
N ASP A 45 -0.15 -12.49 -12.24
CA ASP A 45 0.01 -13.92 -11.90
C ASP A 45 -0.19 -14.17 -10.39
N ALA A 46 0.30 -13.28 -9.53
CA ALA A 46 0.08 -13.41 -8.09
C ALA A 46 -1.41 -13.33 -7.72
N GLU A 47 -2.18 -12.49 -8.40
CA GLU A 47 -3.64 -12.40 -8.22
C GLU A 47 -4.34 -13.69 -8.63
N GLN A 48 -4.02 -14.21 -9.82
CA GLN A 48 -4.61 -15.44 -10.33
C GLN A 48 -4.30 -16.65 -9.43
N ARG A 49 -3.05 -16.80 -8.99
CA ARG A 49 -2.62 -17.87 -8.08
C ARG A 49 -3.30 -17.78 -6.71
N ALA A 50 -3.33 -16.58 -6.14
CA ALA A 50 -3.99 -16.34 -4.86
C ALA A 50 -5.49 -16.66 -4.94
N ARG A 51 -6.17 -16.24 -6.02
CA ARG A 51 -7.57 -16.54 -6.27
C ARG A 51 -7.79 -18.04 -6.44
N GLY A 52 -7.03 -18.69 -7.30
CA GLY A 52 -7.23 -20.11 -7.60
C GLY A 52 -7.11 -21.01 -6.37
N ILE A 53 -6.18 -20.69 -5.44
CA ILE A 53 -6.08 -21.47 -4.21
C ILE A 53 -7.20 -21.12 -3.22
N ALA A 54 -7.65 -19.86 -3.14
CA ALA A 54 -8.73 -19.46 -2.26
C ALA A 54 -10.08 -20.08 -2.69
N GLU A 55 -10.31 -20.24 -4.00
CA GLU A 55 -11.50 -20.87 -4.59
C GLU A 55 -11.64 -22.35 -4.24
N THR A 56 -10.58 -23.02 -3.79
CA THR A 56 -10.68 -24.41 -3.30
C THR A 56 -11.53 -24.55 -2.03
N GLY A 57 -11.75 -23.44 -1.29
CA GLY A 57 -12.47 -23.42 -0.03
C GLY A 57 -11.65 -23.93 1.17
N GLU A 58 -10.46 -24.49 0.93
CA GLU A 58 -9.56 -24.90 2.00
C GLU A 58 -8.93 -23.70 2.70
N ARG A 59 -8.66 -23.82 4.01
CA ARG A 59 -7.93 -22.76 4.73
C ARG A 59 -6.52 -22.63 4.21
N VAL A 60 -6.18 -21.45 3.69
CA VAL A 60 -4.87 -21.15 3.14
C VAL A 60 -4.27 -19.90 3.76
N ARG A 61 -2.95 -19.95 3.99
CA ARG A 61 -2.15 -18.78 4.33
C ARG A 61 -1.20 -18.50 3.18
N ILE A 62 -1.38 -17.36 2.54
CA ILE A 62 -0.62 -16.94 1.36
C ILE A 62 0.44 -15.94 1.80
N PHE A 63 1.69 -16.16 1.41
CA PHE A 63 2.79 -15.24 1.64
C PHE A 63 3.22 -14.59 0.34
N ALA A 64 2.98 -13.29 0.20
CA ALA A 64 3.43 -12.50 -0.93
C ALA A 64 4.87 -12.04 -0.70
N ALA A 65 5.83 -12.74 -1.31
CA ALA A 65 7.25 -12.39 -1.28
C ALA A 65 7.59 -11.47 -2.45
N GLY A 66 7.60 -10.16 -2.18
CA GLY A 66 7.78 -9.16 -3.23
C GLY A 66 7.76 -7.72 -2.75
N GLY A 67 7.46 -6.83 -3.67
CA GLY A 67 7.15 -5.41 -3.41
C GLY A 67 5.65 -5.16 -3.28
N GLU A 68 5.28 -3.87 -3.22
CA GLU A 68 3.89 -3.43 -3.06
C GLU A 68 2.96 -3.99 -4.15
N GLY A 69 3.39 -4.06 -5.41
CA GLY A 69 2.59 -4.64 -6.50
C GLY A 69 2.25 -6.12 -6.30
N THR A 70 3.20 -6.95 -5.81
CA THR A 70 2.94 -8.37 -5.53
C THR A 70 1.93 -8.54 -4.39
N VAL A 71 2.04 -7.68 -3.36
CA VAL A 71 1.10 -7.66 -2.23
C VAL A 71 -0.29 -7.21 -2.69
N TYR A 72 -0.34 -6.16 -3.50
CA TYR A 72 -1.57 -5.63 -4.11
C TYR A 72 -2.30 -6.70 -4.94
N GLU A 73 -1.58 -7.41 -5.82
CA GLU A 73 -2.14 -8.51 -6.61
C GLU A 73 -2.68 -9.63 -5.71
N ALA A 74 -1.89 -10.11 -4.74
CA ALA A 74 -2.30 -11.18 -3.84
C ALA A 74 -3.55 -10.80 -3.02
N ALA A 75 -3.59 -9.57 -2.48
CA ALA A 75 -4.74 -9.07 -1.73
C ALA A 75 -6.02 -9.01 -2.59
N ASN A 76 -5.90 -8.56 -3.85
CA ASN A 76 -7.02 -8.53 -4.78
C ASN A 76 -7.46 -9.94 -5.22
N GLY A 77 -6.54 -10.89 -5.29
CA GLY A 77 -6.83 -12.28 -5.59
C GLY A 77 -7.72 -12.95 -4.53
N ILE A 78 -7.49 -12.63 -3.26
CA ILE A 78 -8.26 -13.23 -2.15
C ILE A 78 -9.42 -12.36 -1.66
N ARG A 79 -9.80 -11.34 -2.41
CA ARG A 79 -10.93 -10.48 -2.10
C ARG A 79 -12.21 -11.32 -1.92
N GLY A 80 -12.83 -11.20 -0.74
CA GLY A 80 -14.09 -11.89 -0.41
C GLY A 80 -13.95 -13.36 -0.02
N PHE A 81 -12.72 -13.85 0.19
CA PHE A 81 -12.45 -15.22 0.64
C PHE A 81 -12.04 -15.26 2.12
N ASP A 82 -12.97 -15.66 3.00
CA ASP A 82 -12.71 -15.76 4.45
C ASP A 82 -11.77 -16.91 4.84
N ASN A 83 -11.59 -17.89 3.95
CA ASN A 83 -10.68 -19.02 4.14
C ASN A 83 -9.22 -18.68 3.86
N ALA A 84 -8.92 -17.47 3.35
CA ALA A 84 -7.57 -17.04 2.97
C ALA A 84 -7.00 -15.99 3.93
N GLU A 85 -5.71 -16.12 4.24
CA GLU A 85 -4.92 -15.17 5.01
C GLU A 85 -3.73 -14.67 4.19
N LEU A 86 -3.38 -13.39 4.29
CA LEU A 86 -2.25 -12.80 3.58
C LEU A 86 -1.12 -12.40 4.53
N GLY A 87 0.04 -12.98 4.36
CA GLY A 87 1.31 -12.53 4.93
C GLY A 87 2.17 -11.85 3.87
N VAL A 88 3.12 -11.02 4.28
CA VAL A 88 4.02 -10.30 3.39
C VAL A 88 5.45 -10.59 3.75
N ILE A 89 6.26 -11.02 2.77
CA ILE A 89 7.72 -11.17 2.90
C ILE A 89 8.37 -10.08 2.06
N PRO A 90 8.92 -9.01 2.68
CA PRO A 90 9.42 -7.85 1.93
C PRO A 90 10.73 -8.16 1.21
N CYS A 91 10.73 -8.04 -0.12
CA CYS A 91 11.90 -8.20 -1.00
C CYS A 91 12.45 -6.84 -1.45
N GLY A 92 12.68 -5.93 -0.54
CA GLY A 92 13.17 -4.59 -0.86
C GLY A 92 12.93 -3.59 0.26
N THR A 93 13.13 -2.32 -0.04
CA THR A 93 12.97 -1.21 0.92
C THR A 93 11.56 -0.59 0.92
N ALA A 94 10.74 -0.90 -0.07
CA ALA A 94 9.37 -0.45 -0.18
C ALA A 94 8.46 -1.58 0.31
N ASN A 95 7.74 -1.34 1.29
CA ASN A 95 6.52 -1.96 1.82
C ASN A 95 6.13 -1.09 3.00
N ASP A 96 5.64 0.09 2.64
CA ASP A 96 5.37 1.15 3.62
C ASP A 96 4.31 0.73 4.65
N PHE A 97 3.38 -0.12 4.26
CA PHE A 97 2.37 -0.69 5.16
C PHE A 97 2.99 -1.41 6.36
N LEU A 98 4.07 -2.17 6.14
CA LEU A 98 4.73 -2.93 7.21
C LEU A 98 5.38 -2.05 8.28
N LYS A 99 5.72 -0.80 7.94
CA LYS A 99 6.29 0.16 8.90
C LYS A 99 5.33 0.49 10.06
N TYR A 100 4.05 0.25 9.88
CA TYR A 100 3.07 0.34 10.95
C TYR A 100 3.35 -0.65 12.08
N PHE A 101 3.88 -1.82 11.75
CA PHE A 101 4.20 -2.89 12.70
C PHE A 101 5.68 -2.86 13.15
N GLY A 102 6.40 -1.78 12.91
CA GLY A 102 7.78 -1.56 13.36
C GLY A 102 8.83 -2.14 12.43
N ASP A 103 9.72 -2.97 12.97
CA ASP A 103 10.83 -3.55 12.20
C ASP A 103 10.35 -4.55 11.15
N ALA A 104 11.00 -4.52 9.99
CA ALA A 104 10.72 -5.47 8.90
C ALA A 104 11.35 -6.87 9.13
N GLU A 105 12.22 -7.05 10.12
CA GLU A 105 12.93 -8.31 10.35
C GLU A 105 12.01 -9.49 10.65
N PRO A 106 11.00 -9.39 11.54
CA PRO A 106 10.01 -10.46 11.74
C PRO A 106 9.29 -10.87 10.45
N PHE A 107 9.05 -9.91 9.56
CA PHE A 107 8.38 -10.17 8.27
C PHE A 107 9.26 -10.94 7.27
N ARG A 108 10.58 -10.95 7.44
CA ARG A 108 11.52 -11.74 6.62
C ARG A 108 11.74 -13.14 7.17
N ASN A 109 11.41 -13.38 8.43
CA ASN A 109 11.61 -14.66 9.08
C ASN A 109 10.45 -15.61 8.78
N ILE A 110 10.71 -16.73 8.10
CA ILE A 110 9.68 -17.70 7.67
C ILE A 110 8.97 -18.32 8.88
N GLU A 111 9.69 -18.70 9.92
CA GLU A 111 9.11 -19.26 11.14
C GLU A 111 8.19 -18.26 11.83
N ALA A 112 8.61 -16.99 11.94
CA ALA A 112 7.78 -15.92 12.51
C ALA A 112 6.50 -15.69 11.70
N GLN A 113 6.59 -15.76 10.37
CA GLN A 113 5.46 -15.62 9.46
C GLN A 113 4.46 -16.78 9.60
N VAL A 114 4.94 -18.02 9.57
CA VAL A 114 4.08 -19.21 9.69
C VAL A 114 3.39 -19.24 11.05
N ASN A 115 4.11 -18.89 12.13
CA ASN A 115 3.59 -18.81 13.50
C ASN A 115 2.86 -17.49 13.83
N GLY A 116 2.74 -16.59 12.85
CA GLY A 116 2.08 -15.31 12.97
C GLY A 116 0.57 -15.44 13.23
N LYS A 117 -0.04 -14.37 13.74
CA LYS A 117 -1.48 -14.27 13.96
C LYS A 117 -2.14 -13.47 12.84
N ALA A 118 -3.26 -13.97 12.33
CA ALA A 118 -4.07 -13.25 11.36
C ALA A 118 -5.06 -12.33 12.07
N PHE A 119 -5.15 -11.09 11.61
CA PHE A 119 -6.09 -10.08 12.08
C PHE A 119 -6.88 -9.55 10.90
N TYR A 120 -8.14 -9.21 11.11
CA TYR A 120 -8.88 -8.46 10.12
C TYR A 120 -8.34 -7.05 10.04
N ILE A 121 -8.09 -6.59 8.81
CA ILE A 121 -7.76 -5.21 8.49
C ILE A 121 -8.75 -4.64 7.48
N ASP A 122 -8.90 -3.34 7.56
CA ASP A 122 -9.67 -2.58 6.60
C ASP A 122 -8.86 -2.36 5.33
N LEU A 123 -9.53 -2.13 4.21
CA LEU A 123 -8.91 -1.81 2.93
C LEU A 123 -9.63 -0.62 2.29
N ILE A 124 -9.01 -0.04 1.28
CA ILE A 124 -9.61 1.00 0.45
C ILE A 124 -10.09 0.36 -0.85
N ASP A 125 -11.38 0.44 -1.17
CA ASP A 125 -11.85 0.17 -2.54
C ASP A 125 -11.63 1.42 -3.39
N ALA A 126 -10.83 1.28 -4.43
CA ALA A 126 -10.47 2.32 -5.37
C ALA A 126 -10.91 1.91 -6.79
N GLY A 127 -12.20 2.13 -7.09
CA GLY A 127 -12.78 1.76 -8.38
C GLY A 127 -12.82 0.25 -8.63
N GLY A 128 -13.17 -0.54 -7.62
CA GLY A 128 -13.26 -2.00 -7.68
C GLY A 128 -11.95 -2.74 -7.42
N ARG A 129 -10.87 -2.04 -7.11
CA ARG A 129 -9.57 -2.61 -6.69
C ARG A 129 -9.28 -2.27 -5.24
N LEU A 130 -8.79 -3.23 -4.48
CA LEU A 130 -8.49 -3.07 -3.07
C LEU A 130 -7.04 -2.61 -2.88
N CYS A 131 -6.87 -1.59 -2.04
CA CYS A 131 -5.56 -1.07 -1.62
C CYS A 131 -5.40 -1.25 -0.11
N LEU A 132 -4.22 -1.73 0.31
CA LEU A 132 -3.90 -1.95 1.73
C LEU A 132 -3.52 -0.66 2.43
N ASN A 133 -2.75 0.18 1.75
CA ASN A 133 -2.02 1.27 2.36
C ASN A 133 -2.64 2.63 2.07
N GLY A 134 -2.70 3.03 0.80
CA GLY A 134 -3.25 4.33 0.47
C GLY A 134 -3.36 4.61 -1.02
N CYS A 135 -4.22 5.57 -1.33
CA CYS A 135 -4.42 6.07 -2.68
C CYS A 135 -4.21 7.57 -2.71
N SER A 136 -3.70 8.07 -3.81
CA SER A 136 -3.42 9.49 -3.93
C SER A 136 -3.64 10.02 -5.34
N VAL A 137 -3.91 11.32 -5.41
CA VAL A 137 -4.01 12.09 -6.65
C VAL A 137 -3.26 13.41 -6.48
N GLY A 138 -2.48 13.80 -7.49
CA GLY A 138 -1.70 15.02 -7.46
C GLY A 138 -0.22 14.81 -7.72
N MET A 139 0.63 15.65 -7.14
CA MET A 139 2.06 15.68 -7.44
C MET A 139 2.76 14.34 -7.15
N ASP A 140 2.40 13.65 -6.09
CA ASP A 140 2.98 12.36 -5.73
C ASP A 140 2.63 11.26 -6.76
N ALA A 141 1.37 11.20 -7.22
CA ALA A 141 0.96 10.31 -8.30
C ALA A 141 1.64 10.67 -9.63
N MET A 142 1.80 11.97 -9.93
CA MET A 142 2.57 12.44 -11.10
C MET A 142 4.04 12.02 -11.01
N VAL A 143 4.66 12.14 -9.85
CA VAL A 143 6.04 11.69 -9.63
C VAL A 143 6.15 10.17 -9.80
N ALA A 144 5.22 9.40 -9.27
CA ALA A 144 5.20 7.94 -9.42
C ALA A 144 5.04 7.51 -10.89
N ARG A 145 4.13 8.16 -11.64
CA ARG A 145 3.96 7.96 -13.08
C ARG A 145 5.25 8.24 -13.85
N ASP A 146 5.83 9.41 -13.62
CA ASP A 146 7.03 9.85 -14.36
C ASP A 146 8.26 9.00 -13.98
N MET A 147 8.35 8.55 -12.71
CA MET A 147 9.37 7.59 -12.30
C MET A 147 9.27 6.28 -13.10
N ASN A 148 8.05 5.77 -13.32
CA ASN A 148 7.84 4.56 -14.12
C ASN A 148 8.24 4.76 -15.59
N LEU A 149 8.05 5.97 -16.15
CA LEU A 149 8.53 6.32 -17.48
C LEU A 149 10.07 6.37 -17.52
N PHE A 150 10.70 7.04 -16.56
CA PHE A 150 12.16 7.17 -16.52
C PHE A 150 12.89 5.85 -16.25
N LYS A 151 12.29 4.92 -15.51
CA LYS A 151 12.83 3.56 -15.30
C LYS A 151 12.98 2.76 -16.60
N ARG A 152 12.23 3.11 -17.66
CA ARG A 152 12.34 2.46 -18.98
C ARG A 152 13.51 2.94 -19.80
N LEU A 153 14.17 4.05 -19.40
CA LEU A 153 15.32 4.59 -20.10
C LEU A 153 16.58 3.77 -19.78
N PRO A 154 17.43 3.46 -20.79
CA PRO A 154 18.68 2.75 -20.56
C PRO A 154 19.59 3.55 -19.61
N ALA A 155 20.32 2.85 -18.76
CA ALA A 155 21.26 3.40 -17.78
C ALA A 155 20.64 4.26 -16.65
N VAL A 156 19.32 4.35 -16.53
CA VAL A 156 18.66 5.06 -15.43
C VAL A 156 18.35 4.09 -14.29
N SER A 157 18.99 4.29 -13.13
CA SER A 157 18.66 3.52 -11.92
C SER A 157 17.32 3.98 -11.32
N GLY A 158 16.68 3.14 -10.49
CA GLY A 158 15.42 3.49 -9.84
C GLY A 158 15.51 4.78 -9.00
N SER A 159 16.64 5.01 -8.31
CA SER A 159 16.86 6.24 -7.53
C SER A 159 17.07 7.46 -8.44
N MET A 160 17.70 7.28 -9.59
CA MET A 160 17.85 8.35 -10.59
C MET A 160 16.49 8.67 -11.23
N ALA A 161 15.70 7.66 -11.60
CA ALA A 161 14.36 7.84 -12.14
C ALA A 161 13.47 8.64 -11.18
N TYR A 162 13.51 8.32 -9.89
CA TYR A 162 12.78 9.07 -8.86
C TYR A 162 13.22 10.55 -8.81
N LYS A 163 14.54 10.82 -8.76
CA LYS A 163 15.05 12.20 -8.73
C LYS A 163 14.66 13.00 -9.97
N LEU A 164 14.73 12.39 -11.15
CA LEU A 164 14.31 13.01 -12.42
C LEU A 164 12.80 13.31 -12.42
N ALA A 165 11.98 12.38 -11.91
CA ALA A 165 10.54 12.57 -11.79
C ALA A 165 10.20 13.72 -10.83
N VAL A 166 10.82 13.76 -9.66
CA VAL A 166 10.65 14.86 -8.70
C VAL A 166 11.05 16.19 -9.33
N LEU A 167 12.23 16.25 -9.98
CA LEU A 167 12.73 17.47 -10.62
C LEU A 167 11.79 17.95 -11.73
N ARG A 168 11.34 17.05 -12.61
CA ARG A 168 10.39 17.36 -13.66
C ARG A 168 9.11 17.98 -13.11
N ASN A 169 8.51 17.34 -12.10
CA ASN A 169 7.24 17.79 -11.53
C ASN A 169 7.41 19.07 -10.69
N PHE A 170 8.56 19.25 -10.06
CA PHE A 170 8.87 20.46 -9.31
C PHE A 170 8.99 21.71 -10.20
N PHE A 171 9.55 21.59 -11.40
CA PHE A 171 9.72 22.73 -12.33
C PHE A 171 8.52 22.96 -13.25
N THR A 172 7.37 22.33 -12.98
CA THR A 172 6.14 22.70 -13.69
C THR A 172 5.73 24.14 -13.35
N PRO A 173 5.19 24.91 -14.30
CA PRO A 173 4.81 26.31 -14.06
C PRO A 173 3.81 26.52 -12.93
N ARG A 174 2.95 25.52 -12.72
CA ARG A 174 1.95 25.51 -11.66
C ARG A 174 1.96 24.14 -10.98
N LEU A 175 2.37 24.11 -9.72
CA LEU A 175 2.33 22.90 -8.90
C LEU A 175 0.89 22.45 -8.62
N GLY A 176 0.73 21.15 -8.53
CA GLY A 176 -0.55 20.53 -8.18
C GLY A 176 -1.52 20.43 -9.35
N VAL A 177 -2.65 19.85 -9.05
CA VAL A 177 -3.75 19.54 -9.99
C VAL A 177 -5.03 20.27 -9.62
N GLU A 178 -5.84 20.62 -10.61
CA GLU A 178 -7.18 21.18 -10.36
C GLU A 178 -8.18 20.04 -10.23
N LEU A 179 -8.75 19.92 -9.05
CA LEU A 179 -9.72 18.89 -8.69
C LEU A 179 -10.87 19.51 -7.91
N SER A 180 -12.03 18.88 -8.03
CA SER A 180 -13.11 19.01 -7.06
C SER A 180 -13.11 17.77 -6.17
N VAL A 181 -12.99 17.95 -4.86
CA VAL A 181 -12.89 16.86 -3.88
C VAL A 181 -14.09 16.90 -2.95
N SER A 182 -14.71 15.76 -2.70
CA SER A 182 -15.78 15.54 -1.73
C SER A 182 -15.39 14.44 -0.74
N VAL A 183 -15.77 14.61 0.51
CA VAL A 183 -15.56 13.65 1.59
C VAL A 183 -16.91 13.32 2.20
N ASP A 184 -17.19 12.02 2.41
CA ASP A 184 -18.43 11.46 2.98
C ASP A 184 -19.72 12.02 2.37
N GLY A 185 -19.71 12.27 1.06
CA GLY A 185 -20.87 12.80 0.34
C GLY A 185 -21.16 14.30 0.54
N GLY A 186 -20.22 15.01 1.20
CA GLY A 186 -20.28 16.46 1.31
C GLY A 186 -20.09 17.17 -0.04
N GLU A 187 -20.16 18.49 -0.03
CA GLU A 187 -20.00 19.31 -1.23
C GLU A 187 -18.63 19.12 -1.90
N LEU A 188 -18.62 19.14 -3.23
CA LEU A 188 -17.40 19.15 -4.03
C LEU A 188 -16.67 20.49 -3.88
N LYS A 189 -15.55 20.49 -3.18
CA LYS A 189 -14.68 21.67 -3.04
C LYS A 189 -13.71 21.72 -4.21
N LYS A 190 -13.92 22.66 -5.13
CA LYS A 190 -13.00 22.93 -6.24
C LYS A 190 -11.77 23.66 -5.72
N GLY A 191 -10.60 23.21 -6.11
CA GLY A 191 -9.33 23.83 -5.74
C GLY A 191 -8.16 23.33 -6.58
N ARG A 192 -7.02 23.96 -6.37
CA ARG A 192 -5.73 23.46 -6.85
C ARG A 192 -5.01 22.80 -5.69
N TRP A 193 -4.83 21.51 -5.80
CA TRP A 193 -4.27 20.68 -4.75
C TRP A 193 -2.85 20.23 -5.12
N LEU A 194 -1.91 20.39 -4.21
CA LEU A 194 -0.59 19.78 -4.36
C LEU A 194 -0.75 18.27 -4.44
N PHE A 195 -1.53 17.71 -3.53
CA PHE A 195 -2.05 16.34 -3.57
C PHE A 195 -3.23 16.14 -2.62
N ALA A 196 -3.99 15.10 -2.87
CA ALA A 196 -5.02 14.56 -1.99
C ALA A 196 -4.76 13.06 -1.80
N VAL A 197 -4.73 12.62 -0.55
CA VAL A 197 -4.40 11.24 -0.16
C VAL A 197 -5.52 10.71 0.71
N ILE A 198 -5.96 9.49 0.45
CA ILE A 198 -6.77 8.70 1.36
C ILE A 198 -5.95 7.48 1.77
N ALA A 199 -5.82 7.26 3.07
CA ALA A 199 -4.91 6.28 3.64
C ALA A 199 -5.58 5.41 4.69
N ASN A 200 -5.16 4.16 4.73
CA ASN A 200 -5.53 3.14 5.71
C ASN A 200 -4.38 2.90 6.72
N ALA A 201 -3.16 3.33 6.37
CA ALA A 201 -1.99 3.22 7.24
C ALA A 201 -1.14 4.50 7.21
N PRO A 202 -0.30 4.73 8.26
CA PRO A 202 0.39 6.02 8.43
C PRO A 202 1.42 6.37 7.35
N TYR A 203 2.05 5.36 6.75
CA TYR A 203 3.23 5.56 5.90
C TYR A 203 2.93 5.21 4.44
N TYR A 204 3.38 6.03 3.50
CA TYR A 204 3.34 5.76 2.07
C TYR A 204 4.47 6.49 1.33
N GLY A 205 4.63 6.21 0.02
CA GLY A 205 5.53 6.96 -0.85
C GLY A 205 7.01 6.90 -0.45
N GLY A 206 7.46 5.77 0.11
CA GLY A 206 8.85 5.60 0.56
C GLY A 206 9.10 6.10 1.98
N GLY A 207 8.10 6.04 2.85
CA GLY A 207 8.19 6.33 4.28
C GLY A 207 7.80 7.75 4.66
N TYR A 208 7.01 8.42 3.86
CA TYR A 208 6.34 9.64 4.29
C TYR A 208 5.20 9.29 5.25
N LYS A 209 5.13 9.97 6.39
CA LYS A 209 4.08 9.78 7.39
C LYS A 209 2.90 10.68 7.07
N GLY A 210 2.24 10.43 5.94
CA GLY A 210 1.21 11.30 5.39
C GLY A 210 -0.17 11.17 6.02
N ALA A 211 -0.40 10.11 6.81
CA ALA A 211 -1.61 9.92 7.61
C ALA A 211 -1.23 9.47 9.02
N PRO A 212 -0.69 10.37 9.87
CA PRO A 212 -0.08 10.00 11.15
C PRO A 212 -1.00 9.26 12.11
N THR A 213 -2.30 9.42 11.98
CA THR A 213 -3.36 8.89 12.84
C THR A 213 -4.03 7.64 12.30
N ALA A 214 -3.70 7.21 11.07
CA ALA A 214 -4.32 6.07 10.43
C ALA A 214 -4.02 4.76 11.15
N VAL A 215 -5.06 3.95 11.36
CA VAL A 215 -5.00 2.63 12.01
C VAL A 215 -5.72 1.62 11.11
N PRO A 216 -5.04 0.58 10.60
CA PRO A 216 -5.60 -0.25 9.50
C PRO A 216 -6.76 -1.16 9.90
N ASN A 217 -7.29 -1.06 11.11
CA ASN A 217 -8.38 -1.90 11.60
C ASN A 217 -9.40 -1.16 12.50
N ASP A 218 -9.47 0.18 12.39
CA ASP A 218 -10.36 0.98 13.24
C ASP A 218 -11.70 1.34 12.57
N GLY A 219 -11.90 0.89 11.33
CA GLY A 219 -13.14 1.08 10.58
C GLY A 219 -13.31 2.48 10.03
N ILE A 220 -12.21 3.23 9.82
CA ILE A 220 -12.23 4.57 9.23
C ILE A 220 -10.95 4.80 8.43
N LEU A 221 -11.00 5.70 7.44
CA LEU A 221 -9.85 6.10 6.63
C LEU A 221 -9.41 7.52 7.01
N ASP A 222 -8.13 7.79 6.82
CA ASP A 222 -7.57 9.13 7.00
C ASP A 222 -7.40 9.83 5.65
N PHE A 223 -8.06 10.97 5.51
CA PHE A 223 -7.94 11.82 4.33
C PHE A 223 -7.04 13.00 4.64
N THR A 224 -6.02 13.21 3.83
CA THR A 224 -5.12 14.37 3.88
C THR A 224 -5.13 15.06 2.53
N CYS A 225 -5.44 16.35 2.51
CA CYS A 225 -5.25 17.15 1.30
C CYS A 225 -4.39 18.37 1.59
N VAL A 226 -3.63 18.76 0.59
CA VAL A 226 -2.68 19.87 0.66
C VAL A 226 -2.93 20.80 -0.51
N GLU A 227 -3.25 22.05 -0.23
CA GLU A 227 -3.41 23.07 -1.27
C GLU A 227 -2.08 23.32 -2.00
N ALA A 228 -2.16 23.76 -3.23
CA ALA A 228 -0.97 24.16 -3.98
C ALA A 228 -0.27 25.34 -3.31
N ILE A 229 1.00 25.16 -3.00
CA ILE A 229 1.84 26.18 -2.36
C ILE A 229 2.95 26.64 -3.32
N PRO A 230 3.54 27.83 -3.08
CA PRO A 230 4.67 28.31 -3.87
C PRO A 230 5.84 27.31 -3.84
N HIS A 231 6.52 27.13 -4.97
CA HIS A 231 7.65 26.20 -5.13
C HIS A 231 8.68 26.28 -4.01
N LEU A 232 9.04 27.47 -3.58
CA LEU A 232 10.04 27.69 -2.52
C LEU A 232 9.61 27.12 -1.15
N ARG A 233 8.32 26.91 -0.92
CA ARG A 233 7.80 26.34 0.33
C ARG A 233 7.74 24.81 0.31
N VAL A 234 7.73 24.19 -0.87
CA VAL A 234 7.57 22.74 -1.03
C VAL A 234 8.66 21.93 -0.30
N PRO A 235 9.97 22.24 -0.42
CA PRO A 235 10.99 21.46 0.27
C PRO A 235 10.83 21.46 1.81
N LYS A 236 10.51 22.62 2.40
CA LYS A 236 10.25 22.73 3.84
C LYS A 236 8.99 21.97 4.24
N PHE A 237 7.94 22.05 3.43
CA PHE A 237 6.70 21.31 3.64
C PHE A 237 6.94 19.81 3.57
N LEU A 238 7.59 19.29 2.51
CA LEU A 238 7.87 17.86 2.37
C LEU A 238 8.71 17.29 3.52
N SER A 239 9.63 18.08 4.06
CA SER A 239 10.40 17.68 5.26
C SER A 239 9.49 17.49 6.48
N ARG A 240 8.53 18.39 6.73
CA ARG A 240 7.53 18.26 7.80
C ARG A 240 6.55 17.11 7.52
N TYR A 241 6.08 17.02 6.29
CA TYR A 241 5.15 15.98 5.84
C TYR A 241 5.74 14.58 6.03
N LYS A 242 7.03 14.43 5.73
CA LYS A 242 7.74 13.14 5.95
C LYS A 242 7.71 12.71 7.42
N ARG A 243 7.72 13.66 8.37
CA ARG A 243 7.67 13.37 9.80
C ARG A 243 6.25 13.31 10.37
N GLY A 244 5.22 13.65 9.58
CA GLY A 244 3.84 13.74 10.05
C GLY A 244 3.53 15.03 10.83
N GLU A 245 4.35 16.10 10.68
CA GLU A 245 4.27 17.35 11.42
C GLU A 245 3.63 18.47 10.59
N PHE A 246 2.42 18.26 10.10
CA PHE A 246 1.78 19.20 9.16
C PHE A 246 0.33 19.57 9.50
N SER A 247 -0.26 19.00 10.54
CA SER A 247 -1.65 19.26 10.96
C SER A 247 -1.95 20.72 11.25
N GLU A 248 -0.96 21.49 11.72
CA GLU A 248 -1.09 22.90 12.05
C GLU A 248 -0.94 23.85 10.84
N LEU A 249 -0.62 23.32 9.66
CA LEU A 249 -0.40 24.14 8.49
C LEU A 249 -1.74 24.50 7.84
N SER A 250 -2.02 25.80 7.69
CA SER A 250 -3.30 26.32 7.20
C SER A 250 -3.70 25.88 5.80
N TYR A 251 -2.74 25.40 5.00
CA TYR A 251 -2.95 24.86 3.65
C TYR A 251 -3.03 23.31 3.63
N CYS A 252 -3.05 22.67 4.80
CA CYS A 252 -3.26 21.23 4.96
C CYS A 252 -4.59 21.00 5.68
N SER A 253 -5.35 20.04 5.20
CA SER A 253 -6.55 19.55 5.88
C SER A 253 -6.43 18.05 6.10
N GLN A 254 -6.77 17.63 7.31
CA GLN A 254 -6.84 16.22 7.70
C GLN A 254 -8.25 15.93 8.22
N LEU A 255 -8.86 14.88 7.72
CA LEU A 255 -10.21 14.44 8.09
C LEU A 255 -10.22 12.93 8.21
N ARG A 256 -11.02 12.40 9.11
CA ARG A 256 -11.33 10.98 9.15
C ARG A 256 -12.63 10.74 8.40
N CYS A 257 -12.68 9.74 7.53
CA CYS A 257 -13.80 9.54 6.62
C CYS A 257 -13.98 8.06 6.25
N SER A 258 -15.11 7.76 5.66
CA SER A 258 -15.40 6.45 5.05
C SER A 258 -15.35 6.48 3.53
N ARG A 259 -15.41 7.67 2.93
CA ARG A 259 -15.40 7.84 1.47
C ARG A 259 -14.74 9.15 1.07
N MET A 260 -14.01 9.11 -0.04
CA MET A 260 -13.55 10.29 -0.76
C MET A 260 -13.85 10.12 -2.24
N ARG A 261 -14.24 11.21 -2.91
CA ARG A 261 -14.41 11.28 -4.37
C ARG A 261 -13.70 12.51 -4.90
N PHE A 262 -13.02 12.35 -6.03
CA PHE A 262 -12.56 13.50 -6.80
C PHE A 262 -13.18 13.51 -8.21
N VAL A 263 -13.25 14.72 -8.78
CA VAL A 263 -13.62 14.97 -10.17
C VAL A 263 -12.63 15.98 -10.74
N SER A 264 -12.15 15.74 -11.94
CA SER A 264 -11.24 16.60 -12.68
C SER A 264 -11.75 16.84 -14.10
N GLU A 265 -11.50 18.02 -14.65
CA GLU A 265 -11.83 18.35 -16.04
C GLU A 265 -10.95 17.60 -17.05
N ARG A 266 -9.78 17.12 -16.61
CA ARG A 266 -8.81 16.37 -17.42
C ARG A 266 -8.37 15.14 -16.66
N ALA A 267 -7.99 14.10 -17.38
CA ALA A 267 -7.40 12.92 -16.76
C ALA A 267 -6.16 13.30 -15.96
N VAL A 268 -6.08 12.80 -14.72
CA VAL A 268 -4.99 13.00 -13.79
C VAL A 268 -4.48 11.66 -13.29
N PRO A 269 -3.17 11.54 -13.02
CA PRO A 269 -2.64 10.30 -12.45
C PRO A 269 -3.21 10.05 -11.07
N VAL A 270 -3.63 8.81 -10.85
CA VAL A 270 -4.05 8.26 -9.56
C VAL A 270 -3.10 7.15 -9.18
N ASN A 271 -2.58 7.19 -7.98
CA ASN A 271 -1.76 6.15 -7.39
C ASN A 271 -2.61 5.29 -6.45
N ARG A 272 -2.61 3.98 -6.65
CA ARG A 272 -3.29 2.96 -5.85
C ARG A 272 -2.26 1.93 -5.38
N ASP A 273 -1.71 2.11 -4.19
CA ASP A 273 -0.63 1.26 -3.65
C ASP A 273 0.55 1.04 -4.64
N GLY A 274 0.91 2.08 -5.41
CA GLY A 274 1.98 2.00 -6.42
C GLY A 274 1.50 1.77 -7.86
N GLU A 275 0.27 1.31 -8.07
CA GLU A 275 -0.32 1.15 -9.39
C GLU A 275 -0.92 2.48 -9.88
N ILE A 276 -0.51 2.91 -11.07
CA ILE A 276 -0.89 4.20 -11.65
C ILE A 276 -1.91 4.03 -12.76
N SER A 277 -3.00 4.79 -12.67
CA SER A 277 -3.96 4.99 -13.77
C SER A 277 -4.19 6.47 -14.02
N GLU A 278 -4.79 6.80 -15.17
CA GLU A 278 -5.20 8.16 -15.51
C GLU A 278 -6.73 8.24 -15.47
N GLU A 279 -7.26 9.10 -14.59
CA GLU A 279 -8.69 9.17 -14.29
C GLU A 279 -9.21 10.61 -14.33
N THR A 280 -10.43 10.82 -14.77
CA THR A 280 -11.14 12.10 -14.64
C THR A 280 -12.00 12.14 -13.39
N GLU A 281 -12.36 10.99 -12.86
CA GLU A 281 -13.16 10.83 -11.65
C GLU A 281 -12.84 9.49 -11.00
N MET A 282 -12.76 9.45 -9.67
CA MET A 282 -12.68 8.22 -8.91
C MET A 282 -13.30 8.40 -7.52
N SER A 283 -13.93 7.34 -7.04
CA SER A 283 -14.37 7.23 -5.66
C SER A 283 -13.50 6.20 -4.94
N PHE A 284 -13.16 6.52 -3.71
CA PHE A 284 -12.48 5.65 -2.77
C PHE A 284 -13.41 5.41 -1.59
N SER A 285 -13.55 4.19 -1.16
CA SER A 285 -14.41 3.85 -0.03
C SER A 285 -13.78 2.82 0.89
N LEU A 286 -14.13 2.92 2.15
CA LEU A 286 -13.72 1.97 3.18
C LEU A 286 -14.38 0.61 2.93
N CYS A 287 -13.56 -0.43 2.91
CA CYS A 287 -13.97 -1.83 3.04
C CYS A 287 -13.54 -2.33 4.41
N ARG A 288 -14.50 -2.46 5.34
CA ARG A 288 -14.21 -2.92 6.70
C ARG A 288 -13.91 -4.41 6.73
N ASP A 289 -12.95 -4.79 7.56
CA ASP A 289 -12.61 -6.21 7.81
C ASP A 289 -12.39 -7.02 6.52
N ALA A 290 -11.83 -6.36 5.50
CA ALA A 290 -11.81 -6.87 4.14
C ALA A 290 -10.71 -7.91 3.88
N LEU A 291 -9.74 -8.03 4.78
CA LEU A 291 -8.60 -8.92 4.61
C LEU A 291 -8.12 -9.47 5.96
N ARG A 292 -7.83 -10.77 6.01
CA ARG A 292 -7.12 -11.37 7.14
C ARG A 292 -5.61 -11.27 6.93
N PHE A 293 -5.00 -10.27 7.57
CA PHE A 293 -3.57 -9.97 7.44
C PHE A 293 -2.76 -10.68 8.53
N VAL A 294 -1.69 -11.36 8.13
CA VAL A 294 -0.80 -12.08 9.05
C VAL A 294 0.26 -11.12 9.60
N VAL A 295 0.23 -10.91 10.90
CA VAL A 295 1.30 -10.23 11.62
C VAL A 295 2.24 -11.29 12.19
N PRO A 296 3.53 -11.29 11.81
CA PRO A 296 4.50 -12.30 12.23
C PRO A 296 4.70 -12.31 13.74
N ALA A 297 5.07 -13.46 14.27
CA ALA A 297 5.49 -13.56 15.67
C ALA A 297 6.71 -12.64 15.93
N GLY A 298 6.63 -11.87 17.02
CA GLY A 298 7.68 -10.89 17.37
C GLY A 298 7.60 -9.53 16.68
N ALA A 299 6.69 -9.32 15.72
CA ALA A 299 6.42 -7.99 15.19
C ALA A 299 5.68 -7.12 16.22
N ALA A 300 5.89 -5.82 16.18
CA ALA A 300 5.19 -4.90 17.04
C ALA A 300 3.70 -4.82 16.67
N LEU A 301 2.85 -4.83 17.67
CA LEU A 301 1.43 -4.53 17.51
C LEU A 301 1.17 -3.19 18.24
N PRO A 302 0.91 -2.10 17.54
CA PRO A 302 0.54 -0.82 18.15
C PRO A 302 -0.72 -0.96 19.03
N ASP A 303 -0.81 -0.21 20.12
CA ASP A 303 -1.89 -0.36 21.10
C ASP A 303 -3.26 -0.09 20.48
N ALA A 304 -3.38 0.95 19.65
CA ALA A 304 -4.63 1.21 18.93
C ALA A 304 -5.07 0.03 18.05
N PHE A 305 -4.12 -0.68 17.41
CA PHE A 305 -4.43 -1.88 16.65
C PHE A 305 -4.92 -3.03 17.51
N LYS A 306 -4.27 -3.24 18.68
CA LYS A 306 -4.67 -4.29 19.65
C LYS A 306 -6.07 -4.05 20.22
N GLU A 307 -6.38 -2.80 20.57
CA GLU A 307 -7.68 -2.40 21.12
C GLU A 307 -8.79 -2.74 20.13
N ASN A 308 -8.65 -2.33 18.86
CA ASN A 308 -9.63 -2.61 17.82
C ASN A 308 -9.75 -4.12 17.51
N ALA A 309 -8.65 -4.86 17.50
CA ALA A 309 -8.66 -6.30 17.30
C ALA A 309 -9.34 -7.07 18.44
N ASN A 310 -9.34 -6.53 19.67
CA ASN A 310 -10.04 -7.13 20.82
C ASN A 310 -11.55 -6.87 20.81
N ILE A 311 -11.97 -5.69 20.34
CA ILE A 311 -13.40 -5.33 20.22
C ILE A 311 -14.12 -6.25 19.20
N LYS A 312 -13.44 -6.63 18.13
CA LYS A 312 -14.01 -7.48 17.07
C LYS A 312 -14.15 -8.97 17.43
N LYS A 313 -13.80 -9.37 18.63
CA LYS A 313 -13.99 -10.76 19.15
C LYS A 313 -15.36 -11.03 19.78
N PHE A 314 -16.21 -10.02 19.86
CA PHE A 314 -17.57 -10.07 20.37
C PHE A 314 -18.56 -9.74 19.25
#